data_708a32915e966265593b3fd38a92c472
#
_entry.id   708a32915e966265593b3fd38a92c472
#
_cell.length_a   1.000
_cell.length_b   1.000
_cell.length_c   1.000
_cell.angle_alpha   90.00
_cell.angle_beta   90.00
_cell.angle_gamma   90.00
#
_symmetry.space_group_name_H-M   'P 1'
#
loop_
_entity.id
_entity.type
_entity.pdbx_description
1 polymer ?
#
loop_
_entity_poly.entity_id
_entity_poly.type
_entity_poly.pdbx_seq_one_letter_code
_entity_poly.pdbx_strand_id
1 'polypeptide(L)'
;MENIKGLINDPAKLAETMKGAWAKIDSKNEGEVPVDIFKVGLEQVAKEMGLTEMLPTTEKGQAEFKQICDPENKGKVNYEAFTKVVQTGIANMKKEGKL
;
A
#
# COMPACT_ATOMS: atom_id res chain seq x y z
N MET A 1 -14.08 4.38 2.26
CA MET A 1 -13.32 3.10 2.25
C MET A 1 -13.35 2.50 3.64
N GLU A 2 -13.55 1.20 3.76
CA GLU A 2 -13.61 0.55 5.07
C GLU A 2 -12.27 0.54 5.78
N ASN A 3 -12.31 0.59 7.11
CA ASN A 3 -11.12 0.48 7.95
C ASN A 3 -10.53 -0.92 7.84
N ILE A 4 -9.21 -1.01 7.83
CA ILE A 4 -8.49 -2.27 7.68
C ILE A 4 -8.87 -3.32 8.74
N LYS A 5 -9.22 -2.89 9.95
CA LYS A 5 -9.62 -3.81 11.01
C LYS A 5 -10.84 -4.66 10.64
N GLY A 6 -11.75 -4.11 9.85
CA GLY A 6 -12.90 -4.86 9.33
C GLY A 6 -12.57 -5.72 8.13
N LEU A 7 -11.49 -5.40 7.40
CA LEU A 7 -11.13 -6.06 6.15
C LEU A 7 -10.18 -7.26 6.34
N ILE A 8 -9.37 -7.26 7.39
CA ILE A 8 -8.35 -8.30 7.59
C ILE A 8 -8.94 -9.70 7.78
N ASN A 9 -10.20 -9.77 8.21
CA ASN A 9 -10.90 -11.04 8.41
C ASN A 9 -11.75 -11.45 7.20
N ASP A 10 -11.73 -10.64 6.14
CA ASP A 10 -12.49 -10.91 4.91
C ASP A 10 -11.58 -10.67 3.69
N PRO A 11 -10.81 -11.70 3.27
CA PRO A 11 -9.86 -11.56 2.16
C PRO A 11 -10.49 -11.10 0.85
N ALA A 12 -11.70 -11.53 0.54
CA ALA A 12 -12.37 -11.13 -0.69
C ALA A 12 -12.68 -9.64 -0.69
N LYS A 13 -13.19 -9.14 0.43
CA LYS A 13 -13.53 -7.73 0.59
C LYS A 13 -12.27 -6.86 0.62
N LEU A 14 -11.21 -7.35 1.23
CA LEU A 14 -9.92 -6.67 1.23
C LEU A 14 -9.39 -6.53 -0.20
N ALA A 15 -9.44 -7.60 -0.99
CA ALA A 15 -8.99 -7.58 -2.37
C ALA A 15 -9.78 -6.57 -3.21
N GLU A 16 -11.10 -6.54 -3.04
CA GLU A 16 -11.98 -5.57 -3.71
C GLU A 16 -11.62 -4.13 -3.34
N THR A 17 -11.41 -3.89 -2.05
CA THR A 17 -11.02 -2.58 -1.55
C THR A 17 -9.68 -2.15 -2.11
N MET A 18 -8.72 -3.07 -2.20
CA MET A 18 -7.41 -2.79 -2.78
C MET A 18 -7.49 -2.42 -4.26
N LYS A 19 -8.35 -3.10 -5.02
CA LYS A 19 -8.58 -2.76 -6.43
C LYS A 19 -9.13 -1.35 -6.57
N GLY A 20 -10.10 -0.98 -5.75
CA GLY A 20 -10.65 0.37 -5.72
C GLY A 20 -9.62 1.42 -5.34
N ALA A 21 -8.77 1.11 -4.38
CA ALA A 21 -7.68 2.00 -3.96
C ALA A 21 -6.67 2.20 -5.08
N TRP A 22 -6.28 1.12 -5.75
CA TRP A 22 -5.36 1.20 -6.89
C TRP A 22 -5.92 2.05 -8.02
N ALA A 23 -7.23 1.95 -8.30
CA ALA A 23 -7.87 2.76 -9.32
C ALA A 23 -7.78 4.26 -9.01
N LYS A 24 -7.73 4.63 -7.75
CA LYS A 24 -7.51 6.03 -7.34
C LYS A 24 -6.07 6.47 -7.56
N ILE A 25 -5.12 5.56 -7.33
CA ILE A 25 -3.70 5.83 -7.53
C ILE A 25 -3.38 5.89 -9.03
N ASP A 26 -3.85 4.90 -9.78
CA ASP A 26 -3.67 4.81 -11.24
C ASP A 26 -4.90 5.31 -11.97
N SER A 27 -5.19 6.60 -11.80
CA SER A 27 -6.40 7.22 -12.35
C SER A 27 -6.46 7.18 -13.87
N LYS A 28 -5.33 7.05 -14.54
CA LYS A 28 -5.24 6.95 -15.99
C LYS A 28 -5.32 5.52 -16.52
N ASN A 29 -5.40 4.54 -15.62
CA ASN A 29 -5.49 3.12 -15.95
C ASN A 29 -4.34 2.66 -16.87
N GLU A 30 -3.12 3.06 -16.54
CA GLU A 30 -1.93 2.71 -17.31
C GLU A 30 -1.27 1.41 -16.87
N GLY A 31 -1.70 0.84 -15.73
CA GLY A 31 -1.15 -0.39 -15.18
C GLY A 31 0.04 -0.18 -14.25
N GLU A 32 0.68 0.97 -14.33
CA GLU A 32 1.78 1.35 -13.44
C GLU A 32 1.84 2.87 -13.30
N VAL A 33 2.40 3.34 -12.18
CA VAL A 33 2.50 4.78 -11.89
C VAL A 33 3.93 5.11 -11.45
N PRO A 34 4.37 6.36 -11.64
CA PRO A 34 5.65 6.80 -11.07
C PRO A 34 5.68 6.62 -9.56
N VAL A 35 6.85 6.29 -9.01
CA VAL A 35 7.02 6.07 -7.57
C VAL A 35 6.52 7.28 -6.75
N ASP A 36 6.79 8.49 -7.19
CA ASP A 36 6.38 9.70 -6.48
C ASP A 36 4.85 9.80 -6.36
N ILE A 37 4.15 9.52 -7.45
CA ILE A 37 2.69 9.52 -7.47
C ILE A 37 2.15 8.38 -6.60
N PHE A 38 2.80 7.21 -6.66
CA PHE A 38 2.43 6.08 -5.83
C PHE A 38 2.51 6.42 -4.33
N LYS A 39 3.59 7.07 -3.91
CA LYS A 39 3.76 7.45 -2.50
C LYS A 39 2.63 8.37 -2.01
N VAL A 40 2.28 9.36 -2.80
CA VAL A 40 1.19 10.29 -2.45
C VAL A 40 -0.15 9.56 -2.39
N GLY A 41 -0.43 8.73 -3.38
CA GLY A 41 -1.66 7.95 -3.44
C GLY A 41 -1.76 6.95 -2.30
N LEU A 42 -0.67 6.26 -2.00
CA LEU A 42 -0.61 5.31 -0.90
C LEU A 42 -0.86 5.98 0.45
N GLU A 43 -0.32 7.17 0.64
CA GLU A 43 -0.54 7.93 1.86
C GLU A 43 -2.03 8.23 2.06
N GLN A 44 -2.72 8.66 1.02
CA GLN A 44 -4.17 8.91 1.09
C GLN A 44 -4.95 7.63 1.37
N VAL A 45 -4.63 6.54 0.67
CA VAL A 45 -5.27 5.25 0.88
C VAL A 45 -5.05 4.77 2.32
N ALA A 46 -3.82 4.90 2.82
CA ALA A 46 -3.50 4.50 4.18
C ALA A 46 -4.33 5.26 5.22
N LYS A 47 -4.50 6.57 5.02
CA LYS A 47 -5.36 7.37 5.92
C LYS A 47 -6.81 6.90 5.89
N GLU A 48 -7.35 6.62 4.72
CA GLU A 48 -8.73 6.16 4.57
C GLU A 48 -8.96 4.79 5.20
N MET A 49 -7.96 3.92 5.16
CA MET A 49 -8.06 2.57 5.70
C MET A 49 -7.59 2.45 7.16
N GLY A 50 -7.03 3.51 7.72
CA GLY A 50 -6.46 3.47 9.07
C GLY A 50 -5.10 2.80 9.15
N LEU A 51 -4.34 2.78 8.05
CA LEU A 51 -3.02 2.16 7.96
C LEU A 51 -1.87 3.16 8.00
N THR A 52 -2.09 4.34 8.57
CA THR A 52 -1.07 5.39 8.59
C THR A 52 0.24 4.96 9.23
N GLU A 53 0.18 4.01 10.17
CA GLU A 53 1.37 3.50 10.84
C GLU A 53 2.21 2.57 9.98
N MET A 54 1.70 2.11 8.85
CA MET A 54 2.49 1.29 7.94
C MET A 54 3.45 2.12 7.08
N LEU A 55 3.24 3.44 7.03
CA LEU A 55 4.07 4.33 6.21
C LEU A 55 5.45 4.49 6.84
N PRO A 56 6.53 4.39 6.03
CA PRO A 56 7.88 4.51 6.55
C PRO A 56 8.20 5.93 6.99
N THR A 57 8.75 6.08 8.18
CA THR A 57 9.14 7.39 8.74
C THR A 57 10.64 7.55 8.89
N THR A 58 11.41 6.45 8.78
CA THR A 58 12.86 6.45 8.90
C THR A 58 13.51 6.19 7.55
N GLU A 59 14.79 6.54 7.40
CA GLU A 59 15.55 6.25 6.18
C GLU A 59 15.60 4.76 5.89
N LYS A 60 15.78 3.94 6.93
CA LYS A 60 15.79 2.48 6.80
C LYS A 60 14.44 1.97 6.30
N GLY A 61 13.35 2.47 6.88
CA GLY A 61 12.00 2.10 6.48
C GLY A 61 11.71 2.50 5.04
N GLN A 62 12.14 3.69 4.63
CA GLN A 62 11.97 4.15 3.25
C GLN A 62 12.76 3.31 2.26
N ALA A 63 13.96 2.88 2.62
CA ALA A 63 14.77 2.00 1.77
C ALA A 63 14.11 0.63 1.61
N GLU A 64 13.58 0.06 2.69
CA GLU A 64 12.85 -1.21 2.64
C GLU A 64 11.58 -1.08 1.81
N PHE A 65 10.87 0.02 1.97
CA PHE A 65 9.67 0.32 1.18
C PHE A 65 10.00 0.35 -0.32
N LYS A 66 11.08 1.05 -0.68
CA LYS A 66 11.52 1.13 -2.07
C LYS A 66 11.87 -0.25 -2.64
N GLN A 67 12.51 -1.11 -1.84
CA GLN A 67 12.83 -2.47 -2.29
C GLN A 67 11.59 -3.30 -2.56
N ILE A 68 10.52 -3.08 -1.82
CA ILE A 68 9.26 -3.78 -2.04
C ILE A 68 8.54 -3.22 -3.27
N CYS A 69 8.48 -1.90 -3.41
CA CYS A 69 7.74 -1.23 -4.48
C CYS A 69 8.47 -1.29 -5.82
N ASP A 70 9.79 -1.10 -5.81
CA ASP A 70 10.58 -0.93 -7.01
C ASP A 70 11.97 -1.56 -6.85
N PRO A 71 12.02 -2.90 -6.68
CA PRO A 71 13.30 -3.59 -6.44
C PRO A 71 14.29 -3.45 -7.59
N GLU A 72 13.80 -3.24 -8.81
CA GLU A 72 14.63 -3.09 -9.99
C GLU A 72 14.99 -1.64 -10.30
N ASN A 73 14.55 -0.71 -9.46
CA ASN A 73 14.83 0.73 -9.60
C ASN A 73 14.37 1.30 -10.94
N LYS A 74 13.19 0.91 -11.38
CA LYS A 74 12.59 1.38 -12.64
C LYS A 74 11.90 2.73 -12.53
N GLY A 75 11.66 3.19 -11.28
CA GLY A 75 10.94 4.43 -11.03
C GLY A 75 9.43 4.33 -11.17
N LYS A 76 8.89 3.13 -11.33
CA LYS A 76 7.46 2.88 -11.51
C LYS A 76 6.99 1.73 -10.62
N VAL A 77 5.71 1.81 -10.22
CA VAL A 77 5.06 0.83 -9.34
C VAL A 77 3.81 0.31 -10.03
N ASN A 78 3.63 -1.02 -10.01
CA ASN A 78 2.43 -1.67 -10.56
C ASN A 78 1.52 -2.16 -9.43
N TYR A 79 0.36 -2.73 -9.81
CA TYR A 79 -0.61 -3.24 -8.85
C TYR A 79 -0.02 -4.35 -7.96
N GLU A 80 0.78 -5.23 -8.53
CA GLU A 80 1.43 -6.31 -7.77
C GLU A 80 2.32 -5.74 -6.66
N ALA A 81 3.12 -4.73 -6.96
CA ALA A 81 3.96 -4.07 -5.97
C ALA A 81 3.11 -3.39 -4.89
N PHE A 82 2.01 -2.75 -5.29
CA PHE A 82 1.06 -2.15 -4.35
C PHE A 82 0.51 -3.19 -3.38
N THR A 83 0.07 -4.36 -3.87
CA THR A 83 -0.45 -5.41 -3.00
C THR A 83 0.60 -5.92 -2.02
N LYS A 84 1.85 -6.07 -2.46
CA LYS A 84 2.96 -6.48 -1.58
C LYS A 84 3.19 -5.48 -0.45
N VAL A 85 3.18 -4.20 -0.77
CA VAL A 85 3.36 -3.14 0.23
C VAL A 85 2.25 -3.19 1.28
N VAL A 86 1.00 -3.30 0.85
CA VAL A 86 -0.14 -3.33 1.77
C VAL A 86 -0.08 -4.59 2.65
N GLN A 87 0.20 -5.75 2.07
CA GLN A 87 0.30 -7.01 2.82
C GLN A 87 1.43 -6.96 3.84
N THR A 88 2.59 -6.41 3.46
CA THR A 88 3.72 -6.24 4.37
C THR A 88 3.36 -5.31 5.53
N GLY A 89 2.70 -4.20 5.23
CA GLY A 89 2.24 -3.26 6.25
C GLY A 89 1.27 -3.88 7.23
N ILE A 90 0.30 -4.66 6.73
CA ILE A 90 -0.67 -5.36 7.56
C ILE A 90 0.04 -6.38 8.47
N ALA A 91 0.97 -7.17 7.91
CA ALA A 91 1.71 -8.16 8.66
C ALA A 91 2.53 -7.52 9.78
N ASN A 92 3.18 -6.39 9.49
CA ASN A 92 3.96 -5.67 10.51
C ASN A 92 3.07 -5.11 11.61
N MET A 93 1.91 -4.58 11.28
CA MET A 93 0.96 -4.05 12.26
C MET A 93 0.41 -5.15 13.16
N LYS A 94 0.13 -6.33 12.62
CA LYS A 94 -0.29 -7.50 13.41
C LYS A 94 0.82 -7.94 14.36
N LYS A 95 2.06 -7.98 13.87
CA LYS A 95 3.22 -8.37 14.67
C LYS A 95 3.44 -7.42 15.84
N GLU A 96 3.17 -6.14 15.64
CA GLU A 96 3.31 -5.11 16.66
C GLU A 96 2.08 -5.00 17.57
N GLY A 97 1.05 -5.79 17.34
CA GLY A 97 -0.17 -5.79 18.15
C GLY A 97 -1.08 -4.61 17.88
N LYS A 98 -0.96 -3.96 16.73
CA LYS A 98 -1.77 -2.79 16.36
C LYS A 98 -3.07 -3.14 15.61
N LEU A 99 -3.19 -4.38 15.18
CA LEU A 99 -4.40 -4.89 14.53
C LEU A 99 -5.00 -6.06 15.27
#